data_83fdbef04432046715d1cc4224e5de69
#
_entry.id   83fdbef04432046715d1cc4224e5de69
#
_cell.length_a   1.000
_cell.length_b   1.000
_cell.length_c   1.000
_cell.angle_alpha   90.00
_cell.angle_beta   90.00
_cell.angle_gamma   90.00
#
_symmetry.space_group_name_H-M   'P 1'
#
loop_
_entity.id
_entity.type
_entity.pdbx_description
1 polymer ?
#
loop_
_entity_poly.entity_id
_entity_poly.type
_entity_poly.pdbx_seq_one_letter_code
_entity_poly.pdbx_strand_id
1 'polypeptide(L)'
;PLFTAYGSSVIWYKMPSSGGSKTSNDSYCYRQSPSESKPETIWKSTGRFASAPRVSDGILTISPRVHNDEGVYYGMTAIDLTDGNNTKRAQLVLPSSVSPFEAVYMGDTFVFSIEATYSGVGSLGNMGTYIGNEGGPYLFLSREPLACAAGRKNKYLVKVQASHFLIDTSAKTYGSLLSPDRALEYGDYPATAGKSNSFLTYATVRNSQGIPETVTARLFSL
;
A
#
# COMPACT_ATOMS: atom_id res chain seq x y z
N PRO A 1 -11.21 2.50 -8.99
CA PRO A 1 -11.46 3.67 -8.15
C PRO A 1 -10.37 3.79 -7.09
N LEU A 2 -9.89 5.03 -6.86
CA LEU A 2 -8.82 5.32 -5.90
C LEU A 2 -9.45 5.61 -4.54
N PHE A 3 -9.89 4.56 -3.86
CA PHE A 3 -10.48 4.66 -2.53
C PHE A 3 -10.10 3.47 -1.63
N THR A 4 -10.25 3.65 -0.33
CA THR A 4 -10.12 2.63 0.72
C THR A 4 -11.16 2.91 1.81
N ALA A 5 -11.24 2.02 2.81
CA ALA A 5 -12.13 2.19 3.95
C ALA A 5 -11.35 2.17 5.27
N TYR A 6 -11.88 2.89 6.26
CA TYR A 6 -11.41 2.85 7.65
C TYR A 6 -12.59 2.97 8.61
N GLY A 7 -12.85 1.92 9.37
CA GLY A 7 -14.07 1.83 10.18
C GLY A 7 -15.32 1.92 9.29
N SER A 8 -16.22 2.85 9.60
CA SER A 8 -17.39 3.16 8.79
C SER A 8 -17.14 4.23 7.71
N SER A 9 -15.95 4.80 7.66
CA SER A 9 -15.61 5.90 6.75
C SER A 9 -15.05 5.39 5.44
N VAL A 10 -15.30 6.14 4.36
CA VAL A 10 -14.64 5.99 3.07
C VAL A 10 -13.57 7.06 2.93
N ILE A 11 -12.41 6.68 2.40
CA ILE A 11 -11.28 7.55 2.09
C ILE A 11 -11.03 7.49 0.59
N TRP A 12 -10.95 8.64 -0.08
CA TRP A 12 -10.76 8.69 -1.52
C TRP A 12 -9.97 9.90 -1.99
N TYR A 13 -9.50 9.85 -3.23
CA TYR A 13 -8.85 10.98 -3.88
C TYR A 13 -9.80 11.76 -4.80
N LYS A 14 -9.67 13.08 -4.75
CA LYS A 14 -10.13 13.98 -5.79
C LYS A 14 -8.89 14.51 -6.53
N MET A 15 -8.74 14.15 -7.78
CA MET A 15 -7.62 14.56 -8.64
C MET A 15 -8.07 15.62 -9.63
N PRO A 16 -7.16 16.49 -10.13
CA PRO A 16 -7.49 17.43 -11.18
C PRO A 16 -7.93 16.68 -12.44
N SER A 17 -8.92 17.21 -13.13
CA SER A 17 -9.36 16.69 -14.43
C SER A 17 -8.26 16.89 -15.47
N SER A 18 -7.95 15.84 -16.23
CA SER A 18 -7.06 15.93 -17.39
C SER A 18 -7.78 16.65 -18.52
N GLY A 19 -7.58 17.95 -18.71
CA GLY A 19 -8.08 18.63 -19.91
C GLY A 19 -8.74 19.97 -19.75
N GLY A 20 -8.76 20.60 -18.59
CA GLY A 20 -9.35 21.90 -18.35
C GLY A 20 -8.31 23.01 -18.21
N SER A 21 -8.36 24.03 -19.04
CA SER A 21 -7.63 25.28 -18.87
C SER A 21 -7.92 25.89 -17.50
N LYS A 22 -6.88 26.15 -16.70
CA LYS A 22 -6.88 26.98 -15.48
C LYS A 22 -7.62 26.47 -14.23
N THR A 23 -7.83 25.19 -14.04
CA THR A 23 -8.19 24.65 -12.75
C THR A 23 -6.93 24.30 -11.95
N SER A 24 -6.99 24.55 -10.64
CA SER A 24 -5.95 24.17 -9.67
C SER A 24 -5.39 22.78 -9.97
N ASN A 25 -4.07 22.64 -10.02
CA ASN A 25 -3.40 21.34 -10.11
C ASN A 25 -3.47 20.55 -8.80
N ASP A 26 -4.26 21.00 -7.84
CA ASP A 26 -4.37 20.40 -6.54
C ASP A 26 -5.16 19.08 -6.57
N SER A 27 -4.67 18.14 -5.82
CA SER A 27 -5.36 16.90 -5.47
C SER A 27 -5.63 16.86 -3.98
N TYR A 28 -6.69 16.19 -3.62
CA TYR A 28 -7.14 16.09 -2.22
C TYR A 28 -7.37 14.63 -1.85
N CYS A 29 -6.99 14.27 -0.62
CA CYS A 29 -7.43 13.05 0.03
C CYS A 29 -8.53 13.43 1.03
N TYR A 30 -9.69 12.82 0.89
CA TYR A 30 -10.86 13.05 1.71
C TYR A 30 -11.23 11.83 2.53
N ARG A 31 -11.85 12.07 3.68
CA ARG A 31 -12.53 11.06 4.49
C ARG A 31 -13.98 11.51 4.74
N GLN A 32 -14.91 10.57 4.74
CA GLN A 32 -16.30 10.84 5.09
C GLN A 32 -16.93 9.62 5.74
N SER A 33 -17.59 9.83 6.87
CA SER A 33 -18.45 8.85 7.52
C SER A 33 -19.90 9.00 7.04
N PRO A 34 -20.75 7.99 7.12
CA PRO A 34 -22.16 8.09 6.71
C PRO A 34 -22.96 9.16 7.48
N SER A 35 -22.55 9.50 8.70
CA SER A 35 -23.19 10.53 9.53
C SER A 35 -22.76 11.96 9.19
N GLU A 36 -21.75 12.14 8.36
CA GLU A 36 -21.19 13.45 8.04
C GLU A 36 -21.78 13.97 6.74
N SER A 37 -22.23 15.23 6.75
CA SER A 37 -22.80 15.90 5.55
C SER A 37 -21.75 16.36 4.56
N LYS A 38 -20.49 16.49 5.00
CA LYS A 38 -19.37 16.98 4.17
C LYS A 38 -18.11 16.15 4.45
N PRO A 39 -17.28 15.92 3.42
CA PRO A 39 -16.02 15.23 3.61
C PRO A 39 -15.01 16.11 4.36
N GLU A 40 -14.22 15.46 5.21
CA GLU A 40 -13.03 16.04 5.82
C GLU A 40 -11.86 15.94 4.84
N THR A 41 -11.04 17.00 4.76
CA THR A 41 -9.78 16.96 4.00
C THR A 41 -8.67 16.44 4.88
N ILE A 42 -8.18 15.23 4.60
CA ILE A 42 -7.02 14.66 5.29
C ILE A 42 -5.72 15.24 4.74
N TRP A 43 -5.62 15.38 3.41
CA TRP A 43 -4.38 15.83 2.74
C TRP A 43 -4.66 16.63 1.49
N LYS A 44 -3.82 17.63 1.25
CA LYS A 44 -3.76 18.39 0.01
C LYS A 44 -2.39 18.21 -0.64
N SER A 45 -2.35 17.92 -1.93
CA SER A 45 -1.13 17.77 -2.72
C SER A 45 -1.23 18.60 -3.99
N THR A 46 -0.12 19.14 -4.45
CA THR A 46 -0.02 19.73 -5.77
C THR A 46 0.30 18.65 -6.79
N GLY A 47 -0.60 18.45 -7.76
CA GLY A 47 -0.48 17.34 -8.72
C GLY A 47 -1.14 16.05 -8.23
N ARG A 48 -0.99 14.99 -8.99
CA ARG A 48 -1.71 13.72 -8.77
C ARG A 48 -1.01 12.87 -7.69
N PHE A 49 -1.80 12.06 -6.99
CA PHE A 49 -1.26 10.95 -6.20
C PHE A 49 -0.79 9.83 -7.14
N ALA A 50 0.29 9.17 -6.78
CA ALA A 50 0.90 8.12 -7.60
C ALA A 50 0.22 6.75 -7.41
N SER A 51 -0.15 6.39 -6.18
CA SER A 51 -0.80 5.11 -5.85
C SER A 51 -2.16 5.31 -5.19
N ALA A 52 -2.97 4.25 -5.12
CA ALA A 52 -4.21 4.25 -4.37
C ALA A 52 -3.95 4.44 -2.86
N PRO A 53 -4.90 5.05 -2.11
CA PRO A 53 -4.78 5.12 -0.66
C PRO A 53 -4.90 3.71 -0.05
N ARG A 54 -4.08 3.42 0.96
CA ARG A 54 -4.10 2.15 1.68
C ARG A 54 -4.18 2.40 3.18
N VAL A 55 -4.94 1.59 3.89
CA VAL A 55 -5.00 1.64 5.35
C VAL A 55 -4.53 0.31 5.92
N SER A 56 -3.59 0.37 6.85
CA SER A 56 -3.11 -0.77 7.63
C SER A 56 -2.96 -0.36 9.08
N ASP A 57 -3.56 -1.10 9.98
CA ASP A 57 -3.54 -0.88 11.45
C ASP A 57 -3.82 0.59 11.87
N GLY A 58 -4.82 1.21 11.23
CA GLY A 58 -5.20 2.61 11.48
C GLY A 58 -4.29 3.67 10.85
N ILE A 59 -3.28 3.26 10.11
CA ILE A 59 -2.38 4.17 9.40
C ILE A 59 -2.78 4.23 7.92
N LEU A 60 -3.08 5.41 7.44
CA LEU A 60 -3.32 5.70 6.03
C LEU A 60 -2.00 5.97 5.33
N THR A 61 -1.74 5.25 4.25
CA THR A 61 -0.63 5.53 3.34
C THR A 61 -1.15 6.18 2.08
N ILE A 62 -0.58 7.31 1.72
CA ILE A 62 -0.83 8.05 0.49
C ILE A 62 0.48 8.31 -0.25
N SER A 63 0.41 8.52 -1.56
CA SER A 63 1.61 8.78 -2.39
C SER A 63 1.50 10.13 -3.10
N PRO A 64 1.65 11.27 -2.37
CA PRO A 64 1.55 12.60 -2.92
C PRO A 64 2.78 12.97 -3.74
N ARG A 65 2.64 13.96 -4.63
CA ARG A 65 3.78 14.70 -5.15
C ARG A 65 4.36 15.59 -4.05
N VAL A 66 5.67 15.59 -3.96
CA VAL A 66 6.45 16.44 -3.06
C VAL A 66 7.27 17.40 -3.93
N HIS A 67 7.18 18.69 -3.60
CA HIS A 67 7.98 19.73 -4.22
C HIS A 67 9.05 20.14 -3.22
N ASN A 68 10.30 20.18 -3.65
CA ASN A 68 11.43 20.75 -2.93
C ASN A 68 12.26 21.62 -3.88
N ASP A 69 13.34 22.20 -3.38
CA ASP A 69 14.22 23.11 -4.15
C ASP A 69 14.91 22.41 -5.35
N GLU A 70 14.99 21.08 -5.33
CA GLU A 70 15.61 20.28 -6.38
C GLU A 70 14.63 19.82 -7.46
N GLY A 71 13.32 19.95 -7.21
CA GLY A 71 12.30 19.58 -8.20
C GLY A 71 11.02 18.96 -7.66
N VAL A 72 10.42 18.14 -8.50
CA VAL A 72 9.15 17.45 -8.19
C VAL A 72 9.42 15.96 -8.06
N TYR A 73 9.11 15.43 -6.92
CA TYR A 73 9.31 14.03 -6.57
C TYR A 73 7.98 13.36 -6.22
N TYR A 74 7.96 12.05 -6.25
CA TYR A 74 6.92 11.30 -5.59
C TYR A 74 7.40 10.85 -4.23
N GLY A 75 6.51 10.86 -3.27
CA GLY A 75 6.76 10.37 -1.93
C GLY A 75 5.65 9.43 -1.48
N MET A 76 5.85 8.88 -0.30
CA MET A 76 4.83 8.18 0.44
C MET A 76 4.71 8.84 1.80
N THR A 77 3.49 9.03 2.26
CA THR A 77 3.20 9.64 3.56
C THR A 77 2.29 8.73 4.35
N ALA A 78 2.67 8.43 5.57
CA ALA A 78 1.90 7.69 6.54
C ALA A 78 1.20 8.65 7.50
N ILE A 79 -0.11 8.51 7.65
CA ILE A 79 -0.97 9.39 8.46
C ILE A 79 -1.73 8.53 9.47
N ASP A 80 -1.64 8.88 10.75
CA ASP A 80 -2.38 8.23 11.81
C ASP A 80 -3.84 8.69 11.79
N LEU A 81 -4.74 7.74 11.59
CA LEU A 81 -6.19 8.01 11.62
C LEU A 81 -6.80 7.74 13.00
N THR A 82 -6.02 7.17 13.92
CA THR A 82 -6.54 6.77 15.25
C THR A 82 -6.52 7.90 16.25
N ASP A 83 -5.69 8.92 16.03
CA ASP A 83 -5.51 10.06 16.94
C ASP A 83 -6.55 11.18 16.74
N GLY A 84 -7.40 11.07 15.72
CA GLY A 84 -8.41 12.08 15.38
C GLY A 84 -7.86 13.37 14.77
N ASN A 85 -6.55 13.55 14.72
CA ASN A 85 -5.88 14.75 14.20
C ASN A 85 -5.24 14.52 12.82
N ASN A 86 -5.28 13.30 12.30
CA ASN A 86 -4.63 12.91 11.06
C ASN A 86 -3.12 13.24 11.07
N THR A 87 -2.45 12.90 12.17
CA THR A 87 -1.03 13.24 12.38
C THR A 87 -0.12 12.49 11.40
N LYS A 88 0.78 13.21 10.75
CA LYS A 88 1.82 12.59 9.92
C LYS A 88 2.79 11.79 10.78
N ARG A 89 2.86 10.48 10.56
CA ARG A 89 3.76 9.55 11.26
C ARG A 89 5.12 9.42 10.60
N ALA A 90 5.12 9.29 9.29
CA ALA A 90 6.35 9.09 8.52
C ALA A 90 6.16 9.63 7.10
N GLN A 91 7.28 9.91 6.46
CA GLN A 91 7.33 10.27 5.06
C GLN A 91 8.58 9.65 4.45
N LEU A 92 8.48 9.21 3.21
CA LEU A 92 9.61 8.78 2.40
C LEU A 92 9.49 9.47 1.05
N VAL A 93 10.54 10.19 0.65
CA VAL A 93 10.65 10.83 -0.66
C VAL A 93 11.50 9.93 -1.54
N LEU A 94 10.94 9.51 -2.67
CA LEU A 94 11.66 8.66 -3.60
C LEU A 94 12.66 9.48 -4.42
N PRO A 95 13.75 8.85 -4.89
CA PRO A 95 14.68 9.50 -5.83
C PRO A 95 13.94 10.02 -7.07
N SER A 96 14.49 11.04 -7.69
CA SER A 96 13.93 11.62 -8.92
C SER A 96 13.71 10.52 -9.97
N SER A 97 12.67 10.67 -10.75
CA SER A 97 12.22 9.72 -11.78
C SER A 97 11.62 8.39 -11.29
N VAL A 98 11.51 8.17 -9.99
CA VAL A 98 10.86 6.98 -9.44
C VAL A 98 9.45 7.32 -8.99
N SER A 99 8.48 6.51 -9.40
CA SER A 99 7.07 6.63 -8.98
C SER A 99 6.64 5.39 -8.21
N PRO A 100 6.05 5.51 -7.02
CA PRO A 100 5.46 4.38 -6.35
C PRO A 100 4.17 3.97 -7.07
N PHE A 101 4.06 2.69 -7.37
CA PHE A 101 2.87 2.10 -7.96
C PHE A 101 1.86 1.66 -6.90
N GLU A 102 2.35 1.03 -5.84
CA GLU A 102 1.62 0.65 -4.65
C GLU A 102 2.47 0.93 -3.42
N ALA A 103 1.85 1.33 -2.33
CA ALA A 103 2.55 1.60 -1.07
C ALA A 103 1.65 1.33 0.14
N VAL A 104 2.25 0.83 1.21
CA VAL A 104 1.62 0.68 2.51
C VAL A 104 2.66 0.90 3.61
N TYR A 105 2.29 1.65 4.65
CA TYR A 105 3.08 1.77 5.86
C TYR A 105 2.63 0.74 6.89
N MET A 106 3.56 -0.02 7.43
CA MET A 106 3.29 -1.12 8.35
C MET A 106 4.29 -1.06 9.51
N GLY A 107 3.75 -1.00 10.73
CA GLY A 107 4.56 -0.86 11.93
C GLY A 107 5.35 0.44 11.94
N ASP A 108 6.56 0.39 11.46
CA ASP A 108 7.51 1.51 11.40
C ASP A 108 8.23 1.62 10.04
N THR A 109 7.71 0.94 9.01
CA THR A 109 8.38 0.88 7.71
C THR A 109 7.39 0.93 6.54
N PHE A 110 7.85 1.42 5.39
CA PHE A 110 7.11 1.36 4.14
C PHE A 110 7.41 0.05 3.41
N VAL A 111 6.37 -0.56 2.86
CA VAL A 111 6.46 -1.57 1.80
C VAL A 111 5.87 -0.95 0.56
N PHE A 112 6.62 -0.93 -0.51
CA PHE A 112 6.21 -0.22 -1.71
C PHE A 112 6.76 -0.85 -2.99
N SER A 113 6.01 -0.71 -4.05
CA SER A 113 6.43 -1.11 -5.40
C SER A 113 6.71 0.12 -6.24
N ILE A 114 7.72 0.02 -7.07
CA ILE A 114 8.07 1.04 -8.04
C ILE A 114 8.01 0.48 -9.46
N GLU A 115 7.61 1.34 -10.39
CA GLU A 115 7.73 1.10 -11.83
C GLU A 115 8.96 1.79 -12.38
N ALA A 116 9.54 1.22 -13.45
CA ALA A 116 10.56 1.92 -14.22
C ALA A 116 9.94 3.13 -14.92
N THR A 117 10.58 4.26 -14.77
CA THR A 117 10.36 5.39 -15.64
C THR A 117 11.24 5.27 -16.90
N TYR A 118 11.06 6.15 -17.85
CA TYR A 118 11.89 6.19 -19.09
C TYR A 118 13.41 6.33 -18.82
N SER A 119 13.77 6.77 -17.65
CA SER A 119 15.17 6.95 -17.21
C SER A 119 15.70 5.83 -16.30
N GLY A 120 14.91 4.76 -16.09
CA GLY A 120 15.25 3.66 -15.18
C GLY A 120 14.79 3.90 -13.75
N VAL A 121 15.22 3.06 -12.84
CA VAL A 121 14.79 3.07 -11.42
C VAL A 121 15.77 3.83 -10.51
N GLY A 122 16.72 4.56 -11.07
CA GLY A 122 17.67 5.38 -10.30
C GLY A 122 18.47 4.55 -9.30
N SER A 123 18.65 5.10 -8.11
CA SER A 123 19.43 4.45 -7.04
C SER A 123 18.77 3.21 -6.42
N LEU A 124 17.51 2.93 -6.74
CA LEU A 124 16.84 1.70 -6.29
C LEU A 124 17.22 0.48 -7.14
N GLY A 125 17.75 0.67 -8.35
CA GLY A 125 18.34 -0.38 -9.17
C GLY A 125 17.36 -1.19 -10.01
N ASN A 126 16.30 -1.75 -9.45
CA ASN A 126 15.34 -2.61 -10.14
C ASN A 126 13.90 -2.16 -9.95
N MET A 127 13.04 -2.49 -10.93
CA MET A 127 11.60 -2.47 -10.69
C MET A 127 11.22 -3.55 -9.69
N GLY A 128 10.17 -3.31 -8.91
CA GLY A 128 9.64 -4.30 -7.99
C GLY A 128 9.28 -3.74 -6.63
N THR A 129 9.21 -4.62 -5.65
CA THR A 129 8.76 -4.32 -4.29
C THR A 129 9.92 -4.24 -3.33
N TYR A 130 9.89 -3.21 -2.50
CA TYR A 130 10.92 -2.86 -1.52
C TYR A 130 10.32 -2.67 -0.13
N ILE A 131 11.19 -2.81 0.88
CA ILE A 131 10.95 -2.34 2.25
C ILE A 131 11.99 -1.28 2.59
N GLY A 132 11.57 -0.22 3.24
CA GLY A 132 12.49 0.80 3.75
C GLY A 132 11.83 2.06 4.23
N ASN A 133 12.66 2.94 4.77
CA ASN A 133 12.29 4.26 5.29
C ASN A 133 13.12 5.36 4.63
N GLU A 134 12.85 6.60 4.99
CA GLU A 134 13.62 7.76 4.53
C GLU A 134 15.12 7.55 4.80
N GLY A 135 15.93 7.83 3.79
CA GLY A 135 17.39 7.66 3.83
C GLY A 135 17.90 6.24 3.60
N GLY A 136 17.03 5.27 3.43
CA GLY A 136 17.41 3.86 3.20
C GLY A 136 18.09 3.18 4.41
N PRO A 137 18.67 2.01 4.25
CA PRO A 137 18.71 1.23 3.02
C PRO A 137 17.35 0.68 2.64
N TYR A 138 17.16 0.48 1.35
CA TYR A 138 15.96 -0.18 0.81
C TYR A 138 16.27 -1.66 0.55
N LEU A 139 15.48 -2.54 1.16
CA LEU A 139 15.61 -3.98 0.94
C LEU A 139 14.67 -4.42 -0.18
N PHE A 140 15.23 -5.02 -1.20
CA PHE A 140 14.49 -5.56 -2.33
C PHE A 140 13.83 -6.89 -1.94
N LEU A 141 12.52 -7.00 -2.11
CA LEU A 141 11.76 -8.23 -1.84
C LEU A 141 11.55 -9.08 -3.10
N SER A 142 11.09 -8.45 -4.16
CA SER A 142 10.67 -9.14 -5.38
C SER A 142 10.64 -8.19 -6.57
N ARG A 143 10.77 -8.74 -7.78
CA ARG A 143 10.52 -8.01 -9.03
C ARG A 143 9.04 -7.73 -9.28
N GLU A 144 8.18 -8.43 -8.56
CA GLU A 144 6.73 -8.34 -8.75
C GLU A 144 6.14 -7.21 -7.92
N PRO A 145 5.03 -6.62 -8.38
CA PRO A 145 4.37 -5.56 -7.65
C PRO A 145 3.69 -6.07 -6.39
N LEU A 146 3.63 -5.19 -5.38
CA LEU A 146 2.84 -5.40 -4.17
C LEU A 146 1.36 -5.55 -4.55
N ALA A 147 0.76 -6.68 -4.23
CA ALA A 147 -0.65 -6.92 -4.45
C ALA A 147 -1.49 -6.46 -3.24
N CYS A 148 -1.09 -6.89 -2.05
CA CYS A 148 -1.73 -6.49 -0.81
C CYS A 148 -0.81 -6.73 0.38
N ALA A 149 -1.16 -6.10 1.50
CA ALA A 149 -0.52 -6.35 2.79
C ALA A 149 -1.58 -6.30 3.89
N ALA A 150 -1.45 -7.17 4.87
CA ALA A 150 -2.30 -7.19 6.04
C ALA A 150 -1.47 -7.60 7.25
N GLY A 151 -1.80 -7.05 8.41
CA GLY A 151 -1.10 -7.40 9.62
C GLY A 151 -1.51 -6.57 10.81
N ARG A 152 -0.85 -6.85 11.91
CA ARG A 152 -1.13 -6.16 13.15
C ARG A 152 0.11 -6.08 14.02
N LYS A 153 0.26 -4.96 14.73
CA LYS A 153 1.44 -4.66 15.54
C LYS A 153 2.70 -4.68 14.70
N ASN A 154 3.55 -5.70 14.88
CA ASN A 154 4.86 -5.79 14.23
C ASN A 154 4.94 -6.92 13.20
N LYS A 155 3.86 -7.68 12.99
CA LYS A 155 3.86 -8.82 12.08
C LYS A 155 2.88 -8.61 10.94
N TYR A 156 3.38 -8.70 9.73
CA TYR A 156 2.63 -8.42 8.52
C TYR A 156 2.86 -9.50 7.48
N LEU A 157 1.78 -9.87 6.82
CA LEU A 157 1.81 -10.71 5.64
C LEU A 157 1.71 -9.82 4.41
N VAL A 158 2.69 -9.88 3.54
CA VAL A 158 2.76 -9.14 2.29
C VAL A 158 2.65 -10.10 1.14
N LYS A 159 1.69 -9.87 0.27
CA LYS A 159 1.52 -10.62 -0.97
C LYS A 159 2.12 -9.81 -2.12
N VAL A 160 3.02 -10.46 -2.85
CA VAL A 160 3.64 -9.96 -4.06
C VAL A 160 3.38 -10.99 -5.16
N GLN A 161 2.40 -10.73 -6.01
CA GLN A 161 1.86 -11.73 -6.96
C GLN A 161 1.54 -13.08 -6.29
N ALA A 162 2.27 -14.14 -6.68
CA ALA A 162 2.12 -15.50 -6.16
C ALA A 162 2.89 -15.75 -4.86
N SER A 163 3.81 -14.86 -4.51
CA SER A 163 4.67 -15.03 -3.32
C SER A 163 4.10 -14.31 -2.11
N HIS A 164 4.29 -14.92 -0.94
CA HIS A 164 3.92 -14.32 0.33
C HIS A 164 5.17 -14.13 1.19
N PHE A 165 5.27 -12.98 1.83
CA PHE A 165 6.36 -12.65 2.74
C PHE A 165 5.80 -12.35 4.12
N LEU A 166 6.34 -12.98 5.14
CA LEU A 166 6.14 -12.62 6.52
C LEU A 166 7.18 -11.59 6.92
N ILE A 167 6.73 -10.45 7.42
CA ILE A 167 7.58 -9.36 7.88
C ILE A 167 7.36 -9.19 9.37
N ASP A 168 8.44 -9.20 10.15
CA ASP A 168 8.45 -8.82 11.55
C ASP A 168 9.27 -7.53 11.70
N THR A 169 8.58 -6.40 11.90
CA THR A 169 9.23 -5.10 11.99
C THR A 169 9.99 -4.91 13.28
N SER A 170 9.61 -5.60 14.37
CA SER A 170 10.33 -5.53 15.65
C SER A 170 11.64 -6.30 15.62
N ALA A 171 11.64 -7.46 14.99
CA ALA A 171 12.85 -8.26 14.79
C ALA A 171 13.67 -7.80 13.57
N LYS A 172 13.13 -6.88 12.76
CA LYS A 172 13.71 -6.43 11.49
C LYS A 172 14.02 -7.59 10.54
N THR A 173 13.14 -8.58 10.53
CA THR A 173 13.26 -9.77 9.70
C THR A 173 12.14 -9.85 8.70
N TYR A 174 12.42 -10.45 7.55
CA TYR A 174 11.42 -10.84 6.58
C TYR A 174 11.81 -12.18 5.97
N GLY A 175 10.81 -12.97 5.59
CA GLY A 175 11.02 -14.27 4.99
C GLY A 175 9.90 -14.60 4.00
N SER A 176 10.26 -15.33 2.95
CA SER A 176 9.27 -15.88 2.04
C SER A 176 8.52 -17.02 2.75
N LEU A 177 7.21 -16.94 2.76
CA LEU A 177 6.36 -18.07 3.10
C LEU A 177 6.25 -18.94 1.85
N LEU A 178 7.03 -20.00 1.80
CA LEU A 178 6.84 -21.02 0.80
C LEU A 178 5.50 -21.68 1.07
N SER A 179 4.54 -21.48 0.16
CA SER A 179 3.31 -22.27 0.20
C SER A 179 3.68 -23.73 -0.09
N PRO A 180 3.40 -24.68 0.82
CA PRO A 180 3.59 -26.10 0.53
C PRO A 180 2.67 -26.60 -0.58
N ASP A 181 1.66 -25.83 -0.91
CA ASP A 181 0.66 -26.10 -1.94
C ASP A 181 0.65 -25.01 -2.98
N ARG A 182 0.98 -25.34 -4.20
CA ARG A 182 0.84 -24.42 -5.37
C ARG A 182 -0.58 -23.89 -5.56
N ALA A 183 -1.58 -24.52 -4.96
CA ALA A 183 -2.96 -24.05 -4.97
C ALA A 183 -3.16 -22.67 -4.31
N LEU A 184 -2.24 -22.24 -3.44
CA LEU A 184 -2.24 -20.88 -2.88
C LEU A 184 -1.70 -19.82 -3.86
N GLU A 185 -1.19 -20.21 -5.01
CA GLU A 185 -0.67 -19.29 -6.03
C GLU A 185 -1.75 -18.44 -6.71
N TYR A 186 -3.01 -18.84 -6.61
CA TYR A 186 -4.10 -18.21 -7.35
C TYR A 186 -4.97 -17.31 -6.50
N GLY A 187 -4.34 -16.39 -5.89
CA GLY A 187 -5.21 -15.33 -5.97
C GLY A 187 -5.70 -14.55 -4.82
N ASP A 188 -5.61 -15.01 -3.65
CA ASP A 188 -6.54 -14.41 -2.74
C ASP A 188 -5.87 -13.48 -1.73
N TYR A 189 -6.56 -12.39 -1.41
CA TYR A 189 -6.05 -11.32 -0.58
C TYR A 189 -5.97 -11.80 0.88
N PRO A 190 -4.82 -11.70 1.56
CA PRO A 190 -4.76 -11.96 2.98
C PRO A 190 -5.69 -10.98 3.72
N ALA A 191 -6.47 -11.52 4.62
CA ALA A 191 -7.34 -10.74 5.48
C ALA A 191 -6.98 -11.03 6.94
N THR A 192 -7.03 -10.01 7.79
CA THR A 192 -6.88 -10.22 9.22
C THR A 192 -8.16 -10.83 9.80
N ALA A 193 -8.03 -11.91 10.54
CA ALA A 193 -9.17 -12.55 11.22
C ALA A 193 -9.38 -11.86 12.58
N GLY A 194 -10.29 -10.90 12.63
CA GLY A 194 -10.70 -10.25 13.89
C GLY A 194 -9.58 -9.50 14.61
N LYS A 195 -9.53 -9.68 15.95
CA LYS A 195 -8.51 -9.04 16.84
C LYS A 195 -7.25 -9.90 17.04
N SER A 196 -7.12 -11.04 16.36
CA SER A 196 -6.00 -11.97 16.55
C SER A 196 -4.85 -11.67 15.58
N ASN A 197 -3.65 -12.15 15.91
CA ASN A 197 -2.50 -12.14 15.01
C ASN A 197 -2.61 -13.27 13.96
N SER A 198 -3.80 -13.45 13.40
CA SER A 198 -4.08 -14.53 12.45
C SER A 198 -4.44 -13.95 11.10
N PHE A 199 -3.97 -14.60 10.05
CA PHE A 199 -4.31 -14.27 8.67
C PHE A 199 -5.14 -15.39 8.08
N LEU A 200 -6.20 -15.02 7.41
CA LEU A 200 -6.97 -15.92 6.57
C LEU A 200 -6.48 -15.74 5.12
N THR A 201 -6.05 -16.84 4.53
CA THR A 201 -5.84 -16.92 3.08
C THR A 201 -6.80 -17.94 2.51
N TYR A 202 -7.17 -17.79 1.28
CA TYR A 202 -7.97 -18.77 0.57
C TYR A 202 -7.45 -18.96 -0.85
N ALA A 203 -7.57 -20.16 -1.36
CA ALA A 203 -7.25 -20.51 -2.72
C ALA A 203 -8.49 -21.07 -3.41
N THR A 204 -8.68 -20.67 -4.65
CA THR A 204 -9.79 -21.15 -5.46
C THR A 204 -9.25 -22.02 -6.58
N VAL A 205 -9.64 -23.29 -6.58
CA VAL A 205 -9.43 -24.17 -7.73
C VAL A 205 -10.54 -23.94 -8.73
N ARG A 206 -10.18 -23.71 -9.98
CA ARG A 206 -11.12 -23.48 -11.07
C ARG A 206 -11.03 -24.59 -12.09
N ASN A 207 -12.16 -24.96 -12.68
CA ASN A 207 -12.19 -25.89 -13.79
C ASN A 207 -11.67 -25.23 -15.10
N SER A 208 -11.64 -26.03 -16.16
CA SER A 208 -11.19 -25.56 -17.48
C SER A 208 -12.02 -24.41 -18.08
N GLN A 209 -13.21 -24.17 -17.55
CA GLN A 209 -14.10 -23.07 -17.94
C GLN A 209 -13.92 -21.82 -17.04
N GLY A 210 -12.99 -21.85 -16.08
CA GLY A 210 -12.76 -20.75 -15.15
C GLY A 210 -13.77 -20.69 -13.98
N ILE A 211 -14.63 -21.67 -13.84
CA ILE A 211 -15.64 -21.72 -12.77
C ILE A 211 -15.01 -22.27 -11.49
N PRO A 212 -15.21 -21.63 -10.32
CA PRO A 212 -14.73 -22.15 -9.05
C PRO A 212 -15.34 -23.50 -8.73
N GLU A 213 -14.49 -24.50 -8.49
CA GLU A 213 -14.91 -25.84 -8.04
C GLU A 213 -14.67 -26.06 -6.55
N THR A 214 -13.56 -25.53 -6.05
CA THR A 214 -13.18 -25.70 -4.66
C THR A 214 -12.57 -24.41 -4.12
N VAL A 215 -12.95 -24.02 -2.91
CA VAL A 215 -12.32 -22.95 -2.16
C VAL A 215 -11.72 -23.53 -0.90
N THR A 216 -10.42 -23.42 -0.74
CA THR A 216 -9.72 -23.84 0.48
C THR A 216 -9.31 -22.61 1.27
N ALA A 217 -9.84 -22.47 2.48
CA ALA A 217 -9.44 -21.43 3.40
C ALA A 217 -8.42 -21.97 4.40
N ARG A 218 -7.36 -21.19 4.67
CA ARG A 218 -6.33 -21.51 5.66
C ARG A 218 -6.13 -20.34 6.61
N LEU A 219 -6.12 -20.65 7.88
CA LEU A 219 -5.85 -19.72 8.95
C LEU A 219 -4.40 -19.91 9.40
N PHE A 220 -3.62 -18.84 9.29
CA PHE A 220 -2.25 -18.79 9.83
C PHE A 220 -2.24 -17.94 11.08
N SER A 221 -1.65 -18.43 12.16
CA SER A 221 -1.37 -17.67 13.37
C SER A 221 0.09 -17.20 13.33
N LEU A 222 0.30 -15.92 13.68
CA LEU A 222 1.61 -15.28 13.76
C LEU A 222 2.11 -15.21 15.20
#